data_634b7019e636f0f5c138cdfaf0fce500
#
_entry.id   634b7019e636f0f5c138cdfaf0fce500
#
_cell.length_a   1.000
_cell.length_b   1.000
_cell.length_c   1.000
_cell.angle_alpha   90.00
_cell.angle_beta   90.00
_cell.angle_gamma   90.00
#
_symmetry.space_group_name_H-M   'P 1'
#
loop_
_entity.id
_entity.type
_entity.pdbx_description
1 polymer ?
#
loop_
_entity_poly.entity_id
_entity_poly.type
_entity_poly.pdbx_seq_one_letter_code
_entity_poly.pdbx_strand_id
1 'polypeptide(L)'
;MRHEWRLCPLGKHWVKAHPRTGTKGIRGHCRSNPSGKDQIYLDEIREIAHRNFSHLVGGPSANRLGFSQGNKFDELIRGWTQFWNEVLRPDVPLDPDLVKALIASESGFRSTVKAKAGKRAGWARGLMQITDWTQRILTDEGGELKDHLVNVNQADLSDPVANIAAGIRWLFRKKETATSRLGRAATWDEAVAEYKSYLGDVMAGKQPAGMRIFRSYHVRLKGQE
;
A
#
# COMPACT_ATOMS: atom_id res chain seq x y z
N MET A 1 12.63 15.09 11.51
CA MET A 1 12.04 14.27 12.59
C MET A 1 12.25 12.81 12.27
N ARG A 2 12.63 11.96 13.22
CA ARG A 2 12.76 10.52 13.02
C ARG A 2 11.36 9.93 13.13
N HIS A 3 10.89 9.20 12.14
CA HIS A 3 9.65 8.45 12.25
C HIS A 3 9.91 7.22 13.14
N GLU A 4 9.11 6.97 14.17
CA GLU A 4 9.38 5.89 15.14
C GLU A 4 9.59 4.51 14.49
N TRP A 5 8.96 4.26 13.36
CA TRP A 5 8.99 2.99 12.62
C TRP A 5 10.13 2.88 11.62
N ARG A 6 10.72 4.01 11.20
CA ARG A 6 11.80 4.02 10.22
C ARG A 6 13.13 3.63 10.87
N LEU A 7 13.86 2.76 10.22
CA LEU A 7 15.20 2.35 10.66
C LEU A 7 16.23 3.43 10.40
N CYS A 8 15.97 4.27 9.42
CA CYS A 8 16.86 5.34 8.98
C CYS A 8 16.19 6.71 9.04
N PRO A 9 16.97 7.79 9.20
CA PRO A 9 16.47 9.16 9.01
C PRO A 9 15.92 9.38 7.60
N LEU A 10 15.07 10.39 7.43
CA LEU A 10 14.58 10.82 6.12
C LEU A 10 15.73 11.06 5.14
N GLY A 11 15.54 10.75 3.88
CA GLY A 11 16.57 10.81 2.85
C GLY A 11 17.60 9.67 2.87
N LYS A 12 17.42 8.70 3.75
CA LYS A 12 18.22 7.46 3.82
C LYS A 12 17.33 6.22 3.85
N HIS A 13 17.89 5.09 3.39
CA HIS A 13 17.24 3.78 3.44
C HIS A 13 18.10 2.76 4.19
N TRP A 14 17.45 1.74 4.73
CA TRP A 14 18.12 0.63 5.40
C TRP A 14 18.70 -0.35 4.38
N VAL A 15 19.96 -0.70 4.59
CA VAL A 15 20.66 -1.79 3.89
C VAL A 15 20.87 -2.93 4.87
N LYS A 16 20.35 -4.11 4.55
CA LYS A 16 20.47 -5.31 5.37
C LYS A 16 21.94 -5.75 5.49
N ALA A 17 22.25 -6.34 6.63
CA ALA A 17 23.53 -7.01 6.83
C ALA A 17 23.76 -8.10 5.77
N HIS A 18 24.94 -8.15 5.18
CA HIS A 18 25.31 -9.16 4.20
C HIS A 18 26.75 -9.65 4.40
N PRO A 19 27.02 -10.94 4.11
CA PRO A 19 28.36 -11.46 4.15
C PRO A 19 29.24 -10.79 3.07
N ARG A 20 30.50 -10.60 3.37
CA ARG A 20 31.50 -10.14 2.40
C ARG A 20 32.65 -11.14 2.36
N THR A 21 32.99 -11.63 1.17
CA THR A 21 34.05 -12.61 0.98
C THR A 21 35.37 -12.03 1.48
N GLY A 22 36.06 -12.76 2.37
CA GLY A 22 37.40 -12.40 2.86
C GLY A 22 37.46 -11.34 3.98
N THR A 23 36.33 -10.86 4.52
CA THR A 23 36.30 -9.85 5.59
C THR A 23 35.15 -10.11 6.59
N LYS A 24 35.14 -9.38 7.74
CA LYS A 24 33.95 -9.32 8.59
C LYS A 24 32.75 -8.83 7.78
N GLY A 25 31.62 -9.54 7.83
CA GLY A 25 30.39 -9.15 7.15
C GLY A 25 29.99 -7.69 7.44
N ILE A 26 29.31 -7.06 6.50
CA ILE A 26 28.82 -5.70 6.67
C ILE A 26 27.56 -5.76 7.54
N ARG A 27 27.55 -5.01 8.66
CA ARG A 27 26.37 -4.84 9.51
C ARG A 27 25.29 -4.01 8.77
N GLY A 28 24.03 -4.25 9.10
CA GLY A 28 22.95 -3.40 8.60
C GLY A 28 23.20 -1.93 8.95
N HIS A 29 23.01 -1.05 8.00
CA HIS A 29 23.31 0.38 8.11
C HIS A 29 22.40 1.24 7.23
N CYS A 30 22.35 2.54 7.51
CA CYS A 30 21.63 3.50 6.70
C CYS A 30 22.52 4.06 5.57
N ARG A 31 22.00 4.05 4.35
CA ARG A 31 22.63 4.62 3.16
C ARG A 31 21.81 5.80 2.65
N SER A 32 22.45 6.86 2.18
CA SER A 32 21.77 8.01 1.58
C SER A 32 21.06 7.65 0.29
N ASN A 33 19.86 8.19 0.10
CA ASN A 33 19.10 8.06 -1.13
C ASN A 33 19.73 8.97 -2.20
N PRO A 34 19.83 8.53 -3.47
CA PRO A 34 20.51 9.31 -4.51
C PRO A 34 19.89 10.70 -4.71
N SER A 35 18.57 10.82 -4.70
CA SER A 35 17.82 12.07 -4.85
C SER A 35 17.68 12.90 -3.57
N GLY A 36 18.07 12.35 -2.42
CA GLY A 36 17.78 12.94 -1.11
C GLY A 36 16.31 12.83 -0.69
N LYS A 37 15.42 12.34 -1.56
CA LYS A 37 14.00 12.12 -1.24
C LYS A 37 13.83 10.97 -0.26
N ASP A 38 12.75 11.00 0.49
CA ASP A 38 12.41 9.87 1.34
C ASP A 38 11.89 8.72 0.49
N GLN A 39 12.46 7.53 0.68
CA GLN A 39 12.06 6.31 0.02
C GLN A 39 12.39 5.09 0.87
N ILE A 40 11.56 4.07 0.77
CA ILE A 40 11.75 2.78 1.45
C ILE A 40 12.01 1.69 0.41
N TYR A 41 12.98 0.83 0.71
CA TYR A 41 13.36 -0.30 -0.13
C TYR A 41 12.86 -1.61 0.47
N LEU A 42 12.85 -2.68 -0.32
CA LEU A 42 12.32 -3.99 0.09
C LEU A 42 12.88 -4.48 1.43
N ASP A 43 14.18 -4.36 1.66
CA ASP A 43 14.81 -4.80 2.91
C ASP A 43 14.31 -3.98 4.11
N GLU A 44 14.13 -2.68 3.95
CA GLU A 44 13.57 -1.81 4.98
C GLU A 44 12.08 -2.10 5.22
N ILE A 45 11.31 -2.31 4.15
CA ILE A 45 9.90 -2.70 4.22
C ILE A 45 9.72 -3.96 5.06
N ARG A 46 10.51 -5.00 4.79
CA ARG A 46 10.47 -6.27 5.55
C ARG A 46 10.87 -6.07 7.01
N GLU A 47 11.92 -5.30 7.25
CA GLU A 47 12.44 -5.07 8.59
C GLU A 47 11.49 -4.22 9.45
N ILE A 48 10.84 -3.21 8.88
CA ILE A 48 9.78 -2.42 9.55
C ILE A 48 8.66 -3.34 9.99
N ALA A 49 8.15 -4.19 9.10
CA ALA A 49 7.06 -5.11 9.41
C ALA A 49 7.47 -6.10 10.51
N HIS A 50 8.63 -6.71 10.38
CA HIS A 50 9.14 -7.70 11.32
C HIS A 50 9.31 -7.14 12.75
N ARG A 51 9.79 -5.90 12.87
CA ARG A 51 10.07 -5.30 14.20
C ARG A 51 8.83 -4.75 14.88
N ASN A 52 7.85 -4.27 14.12
CA ASN A 52 6.84 -3.39 14.70
C ASN A 52 5.42 -3.97 14.66
N PHE A 53 5.07 -4.86 13.71
CA PHE A 53 3.66 -5.13 13.45
C PHE A 53 3.02 -6.13 14.40
N SER A 54 3.78 -7.10 14.93
CA SER A 54 3.27 -8.14 15.82
C SER A 54 2.69 -7.62 17.15
N HIS A 55 3.08 -6.42 17.56
CA HIS A 55 2.64 -5.82 18.82
C HIS A 55 1.47 -4.86 18.67
N LEU A 56 1.04 -4.59 17.44
CA LEU A 56 -0.04 -3.65 17.18
C LEU A 56 -1.40 -4.24 17.51
N VAL A 57 -2.27 -3.41 18.05
CA VAL A 57 -3.66 -3.73 18.36
C VAL A 57 -4.61 -2.95 17.46
N GLY A 58 -5.88 -3.37 17.41
CA GLY A 58 -6.90 -2.71 16.61
C GLY A 58 -7.21 -3.44 15.30
N GLY A 59 -7.94 -2.78 14.41
CA GLY A 59 -8.38 -3.34 13.12
C GLY A 59 -7.24 -3.90 12.24
N PRO A 60 -7.57 -4.60 11.17
CA PRO A 60 -8.91 -4.76 10.63
C PRO A 60 -9.76 -5.77 11.40
N SER A 61 -11.08 -5.75 11.15
CA SER A 61 -12.05 -6.72 11.65
C SER A 61 -11.64 -8.16 11.34
N ALA A 62 -11.85 -9.07 12.29
CA ALA A 62 -11.58 -10.51 12.14
C ALA A 62 -12.55 -11.24 11.17
N ASN A 63 -13.51 -10.54 10.58
CA ASN A 63 -14.42 -11.12 9.59
C ASN A 63 -13.62 -11.52 8.32
N ARG A 64 -13.71 -12.79 7.94
CA ARG A 64 -13.00 -13.35 6.77
C ARG A 64 -13.65 -13.02 5.43
N LEU A 65 -14.82 -12.37 5.41
CA LEU A 65 -15.57 -12.02 4.19
C LEU A 65 -15.91 -13.23 3.29
N GLY A 66 -15.87 -14.44 3.83
CA GLY A 66 -16.08 -15.69 3.08
C GLY A 66 -14.81 -16.26 2.41
N PHE A 67 -13.65 -15.67 2.62
CA PHE A 67 -12.38 -16.17 2.09
C PHE A 67 -11.63 -17.00 3.14
N SER A 68 -11.10 -18.17 2.75
CA SER A 68 -10.32 -19.02 3.65
C SER A 68 -9.08 -18.31 4.21
N GLN A 69 -8.46 -17.43 3.42
CA GLN A 69 -7.29 -16.64 3.80
C GLN A 69 -7.63 -15.21 4.24
N GLY A 70 -8.91 -14.89 4.50
CA GLY A 70 -9.38 -13.53 4.74
C GLY A 70 -8.68 -12.78 5.88
N ASN A 71 -8.13 -13.48 6.88
CA ASN A 71 -7.42 -12.87 8.02
C ASN A 71 -5.89 -13.04 7.96
N LYS A 72 -5.38 -13.73 6.95
CA LYS A 72 -3.95 -14.06 6.84
C LYS A 72 -3.03 -12.86 6.86
N PHE A 73 -3.51 -11.73 6.36
CA PHE A 73 -2.72 -10.52 6.17
C PHE A 73 -3.13 -9.37 7.11
N ASP A 74 -3.98 -9.63 8.11
CA ASP A 74 -4.52 -8.59 9.00
C ASP A 74 -3.43 -7.82 9.75
N GLU A 75 -2.36 -8.50 10.20
CA GLU A 75 -1.21 -7.86 10.82
C GLU A 75 -0.51 -6.89 9.86
N LEU A 76 -0.28 -7.29 8.62
CA LEU A 76 0.34 -6.44 7.60
C LEU A 76 -0.56 -5.27 7.20
N ILE A 77 -1.86 -5.49 7.08
CA ILE A 77 -2.86 -4.46 6.77
C ILE A 77 -2.85 -3.41 7.89
N ARG A 78 -2.95 -3.84 9.15
CA ARG A 78 -2.89 -2.96 10.33
C ARG A 78 -1.62 -2.14 10.34
N GLY A 79 -0.48 -2.82 10.26
CA GLY A 79 0.83 -2.19 10.38
C GLY A 79 1.09 -1.17 9.28
N TRP A 80 0.87 -1.53 8.02
CA TRP A 80 1.09 -0.60 6.92
C TRP A 80 0.07 0.53 6.85
N THR A 81 -1.17 0.30 7.29
CA THR A 81 -2.17 1.37 7.40
C THR A 81 -1.75 2.39 8.46
N GLN A 82 -1.35 1.91 9.63
CA GLN A 82 -0.86 2.80 10.69
C GLN A 82 0.41 3.53 10.25
N PHE A 83 1.40 2.83 9.69
CA PHE A 83 2.63 3.43 9.18
C PHE A 83 2.35 4.62 8.23
N TRP A 84 1.51 4.41 7.21
CA TRP A 84 1.24 5.46 6.23
C TRP A 84 0.36 6.58 6.79
N ASN A 85 -0.55 6.30 7.72
CA ASN A 85 -1.29 7.34 8.43
C ASN A 85 -0.34 8.25 9.23
N GLU A 86 0.66 7.71 9.90
CA GLU A 86 1.63 8.48 10.67
C GLU A 86 2.62 9.25 9.78
N VAL A 87 3.03 8.67 8.66
CA VAL A 87 3.94 9.32 7.71
C VAL A 87 3.26 10.46 6.97
N LEU A 88 2.07 10.20 6.41
CA LEU A 88 1.40 11.12 5.48
C LEU A 88 0.37 12.03 6.17
N ARG A 89 -0.01 11.72 7.41
CA ARG A 89 -0.87 12.53 8.32
C ARG A 89 -2.11 13.11 7.62
N PRO A 90 -3.00 12.26 7.07
CA PRO A 90 -4.23 12.74 6.46
C PRO A 90 -5.18 13.30 7.53
N ASP A 91 -6.03 14.28 7.17
CA ASP A 91 -7.05 14.83 8.07
C ASP A 91 -7.99 13.75 8.63
N VAL A 92 -8.35 12.78 7.78
CA VAL A 92 -9.11 11.59 8.15
C VAL A 92 -8.21 10.37 7.94
N PRO A 93 -7.80 9.68 9.02
CA PRO A 93 -6.96 8.49 8.92
C PRO A 93 -7.58 7.40 8.02
N LEU A 94 -6.73 6.70 7.28
CA LEU A 94 -7.15 5.53 6.53
C LEU A 94 -7.53 4.41 7.50
N ASP A 95 -8.68 3.80 7.25
CA ASP A 95 -9.20 2.70 8.03
C ASP A 95 -8.65 1.36 7.52
N PRO A 96 -8.08 0.50 8.37
CA PRO A 96 -7.60 -0.83 7.96
C PRO A 96 -8.72 -1.75 7.42
N ASP A 97 -9.98 -1.58 7.84
CA ASP A 97 -11.11 -2.32 7.26
C ASP A 97 -11.34 -1.95 5.79
N LEU A 98 -11.16 -0.70 5.43
CA LEU A 98 -11.25 -0.27 4.04
C LEU A 98 -10.16 -0.92 3.19
N VAL A 99 -8.93 -0.99 3.70
CA VAL A 99 -7.81 -1.68 3.00
C VAL A 99 -8.11 -3.17 2.84
N LYS A 100 -8.63 -3.83 3.88
CA LYS A 100 -9.03 -5.24 3.84
C LYS A 100 -10.12 -5.49 2.79
N ALA A 101 -11.15 -4.63 2.74
CA ALA A 101 -12.21 -4.70 1.74
C ALA A 101 -11.67 -4.50 0.31
N LEU A 102 -10.71 -3.58 0.13
CA LEU A 102 -10.05 -3.37 -1.14
C LEU A 102 -9.28 -4.62 -1.59
N ILE A 103 -8.45 -5.21 -0.73
CA ILE A 103 -7.73 -6.47 -1.01
C ILE A 103 -8.70 -7.60 -1.36
N ALA A 104 -9.80 -7.74 -0.62
CA ALA A 104 -10.84 -8.72 -0.90
C ALA A 104 -11.40 -8.54 -2.32
N SER A 105 -11.68 -7.30 -2.72
CA SER A 105 -12.26 -6.98 -4.03
C SER A 105 -11.26 -7.03 -5.19
N GLU A 106 -9.94 -6.91 -4.93
CA GLU A 106 -8.88 -6.95 -5.95
C GLU A 106 -8.37 -8.37 -6.23
N SER A 107 -8.13 -9.15 -5.19
CA SER A 107 -7.43 -10.44 -5.31
C SER A 107 -8.11 -11.61 -4.61
N GLY A 108 -9.11 -11.35 -3.75
CA GLY A 108 -9.65 -12.38 -2.85
C GLY A 108 -8.56 -12.95 -1.93
N PHE A 109 -7.65 -12.10 -1.45
CA PHE A 109 -6.50 -12.44 -0.60
C PHE A 109 -5.48 -13.42 -1.24
N ARG A 110 -5.39 -13.48 -2.56
CA ARG A 110 -4.41 -14.30 -3.28
C ARG A 110 -3.18 -13.46 -3.63
N SER A 111 -2.08 -13.65 -2.91
CA SER A 111 -0.85 -12.85 -3.05
C SER A 111 -0.12 -13.04 -4.38
N THR A 112 -0.34 -14.16 -5.07
CA THR A 112 0.33 -14.50 -6.33
C THR A 112 -0.51 -14.18 -7.57
N VAL A 113 -1.68 -13.55 -7.42
CA VAL A 113 -2.52 -13.18 -8.55
C VAL A 113 -1.79 -12.24 -9.49
N LYS A 114 -1.87 -12.55 -10.78
CA LYS A 114 -1.37 -11.74 -11.87
C LYS A 114 -2.44 -11.65 -12.96
N ALA A 115 -2.82 -10.45 -13.34
CA ALA A 115 -3.86 -10.20 -14.34
C ALA A 115 -3.43 -9.11 -15.33
N LYS A 116 -3.91 -9.18 -16.59
CA LYS A 116 -3.71 -8.10 -17.54
C LYS A 116 -4.58 -6.90 -17.14
N ALA A 117 -3.95 -5.73 -16.97
CA ALA A 117 -4.63 -4.48 -16.63
C ALA A 117 -4.78 -3.52 -17.84
N GLY A 118 -4.48 -4.00 -19.05
CA GLY A 118 -4.55 -3.24 -20.30
C GLY A 118 -3.17 -2.89 -20.87
N LYS A 119 -3.16 -2.37 -22.11
CA LYS A 119 -1.91 -2.11 -22.86
C LYS A 119 -0.99 -1.12 -22.12
N ARG A 120 -1.53 -0.05 -21.57
CA ARG A 120 -0.77 1.01 -20.89
C ARG A 120 -0.38 0.63 -19.46
N ALA A 121 -1.29 -0.01 -18.74
CA ALA A 121 -1.09 -0.39 -17.34
C ALA A 121 -0.18 -1.61 -17.17
N GLY A 122 -0.11 -2.49 -18.17
CA GLY A 122 0.67 -3.71 -18.13
C GLY A 122 -0.02 -4.82 -17.33
N TRP A 123 0.71 -5.46 -16.42
CA TRP A 123 0.21 -6.51 -15.54
C TRP A 123 -0.03 -5.96 -14.14
N ALA A 124 -1.16 -6.32 -13.55
CA ALA A 124 -1.47 -6.13 -12.14
C ALA A 124 -1.02 -7.34 -11.32
N ARG A 125 -0.45 -7.13 -10.13
CA ARG A 125 0.13 -8.19 -9.29
C ARG A 125 -0.25 -8.05 -7.82
N GLY A 126 -0.38 -9.20 -7.17
CA GLY A 126 -0.47 -9.36 -5.73
C GLY A 126 -1.80 -8.95 -5.13
N LEU A 127 -1.80 -8.75 -3.82
CA LEU A 127 -3.00 -8.53 -3.02
C LEU A 127 -3.79 -7.29 -3.42
N MET A 128 -3.09 -6.19 -3.70
CA MET A 128 -3.69 -4.90 -4.07
C MET A 128 -3.62 -4.62 -5.57
N GLN A 129 -3.29 -5.61 -6.40
CA GLN A 129 -3.26 -5.54 -7.87
C GLN A 129 -2.49 -4.33 -8.41
N ILE A 130 -1.26 -4.15 -7.91
CA ILE A 130 -0.36 -3.09 -8.37
C ILE A 130 0.06 -3.34 -9.82
N THR A 131 -0.19 -2.37 -10.70
CA THR A 131 0.16 -2.49 -12.12
C THR A 131 1.63 -2.17 -12.38
N ASP A 132 2.15 -2.62 -13.55
CA ASP A 132 3.50 -2.24 -14.00
C ASP A 132 3.66 -0.73 -14.13
N TRP A 133 2.60 -0.03 -14.52
CA TRP A 133 2.57 1.42 -14.57
C TRP A 133 2.66 2.04 -13.17
N THR A 134 1.84 1.57 -12.23
CA THR A 134 1.84 2.04 -10.84
C THR A 134 3.19 1.81 -10.18
N GLN A 135 3.80 0.63 -10.39
CA GLN A 135 5.12 0.32 -9.83
C GLN A 135 6.18 1.32 -10.30
N ARG A 136 6.18 1.69 -11.58
CA ARG A 136 7.10 2.71 -12.10
C ARG A 136 6.91 4.07 -11.41
N ILE A 137 5.66 4.49 -11.20
CA ILE A 137 5.37 5.76 -10.50
C ILE A 137 5.86 5.72 -9.05
N LEU A 138 5.66 4.58 -8.36
CA LEU A 138 6.09 4.42 -6.97
C LEU A 138 7.61 4.50 -6.78
N THR A 139 8.40 4.24 -7.83
CA THR A 139 9.86 4.25 -7.82
C THR A 139 10.48 5.47 -8.52
N ASP A 140 9.68 6.28 -9.20
CA ASP A 140 10.18 7.40 -10.00
C ASP A 140 10.51 8.61 -9.13
N GLU A 141 11.79 8.86 -8.91
CA GLU A 141 12.29 9.99 -8.12
C GLU A 141 11.97 11.36 -8.77
N GLY A 142 11.77 11.42 -10.08
CA GLY A 142 11.36 12.61 -10.83
C GLY A 142 9.85 12.70 -11.04
N GLY A 143 9.10 11.69 -10.62
CA GLY A 143 7.71 11.49 -10.95
C GLY A 143 6.69 12.27 -10.11
N GLU A 144 5.44 11.85 -10.23
CA GLU A 144 4.30 12.50 -9.57
C GLU A 144 4.25 12.29 -8.05
N LEU A 145 4.91 11.25 -7.51
CA LEU A 145 5.15 11.12 -6.09
C LEU A 145 6.34 11.98 -5.71
N LYS A 146 6.09 13.11 -5.08
CA LYS A 146 7.15 14.07 -4.74
C LYS A 146 8.08 13.56 -3.65
N ASP A 147 7.58 12.67 -2.78
CA ASP A 147 8.31 12.10 -1.65
C ASP A 147 7.69 10.77 -1.19
N HIS A 148 8.29 10.11 -0.22
CA HIS A 148 7.84 8.84 0.35
C HIS A 148 7.63 7.77 -0.72
N LEU A 149 8.65 7.54 -1.52
CA LEU A 149 8.67 6.54 -2.59
C LEU A 149 8.74 5.12 -2.01
N VAL A 150 8.19 4.17 -2.74
CA VAL A 150 8.29 2.73 -2.41
C VAL A 150 9.10 2.05 -3.51
N ASN A 151 10.38 1.83 -3.24
CA ASN A 151 11.31 1.30 -4.21
C ASN A 151 11.32 -0.23 -4.22
N VAL A 152 10.39 -0.79 -4.99
CA VAL A 152 10.20 -2.22 -5.20
C VAL A 152 10.15 -2.52 -6.69
N ASN A 153 10.66 -3.68 -7.10
CA ASN A 153 10.55 -4.12 -8.48
C ASN A 153 9.29 -4.99 -8.71
N GLN A 154 9.04 -5.39 -9.96
CA GLN A 154 7.86 -6.17 -10.32
C GLN A 154 7.80 -7.55 -9.64
N ALA A 155 8.95 -8.18 -9.39
CA ALA A 155 9.02 -9.47 -8.71
C ALA A 155 8.66 -9.35 -7.24
N ASP A 156 9.06 -8.23 -6.59
CA ASP A 156 8.77 -7.94 -5.19
C ASP A 156 7.27 -7.81 -4.93
N LEU A 157 6.47 -7.47 -5.94
CA LEU A 157 5.01 -7.30 -5.80
C LEU A 157 4.24 -8.60 -5.55
N SER A 158 4.87 -9.75 -5.62
CA SER A 158 4.31 -11.03 -5.14
C SER A 158 4.52 -11.26 -3.65
N ASP A 159 5.42 -10.49 -3.01
CA ASP A 159 5.60 -10.47 -1.56
C ASP A 159 4.48 -9.65 -0.90
N PRO A 160 3.65 -10.28 -0.01
CA PRO A 160 2.56 -9.58 0.66
C PRO A 160 2.99 -8.31 1.40
N VAL A 161 4.16 -8.33 2.02
CA VAL A 161 4.69 -7.19 2.79
C VAL A 161 4.92 -5.99 1.89
N ALA A 162 5.61 -6.21 0.77
CA ALA A 162 5.91 -5.17 -0.22
C ALA A 162 4.64 -4.69 -0.95
N ASN A 163 3.77 -5.64 -1.32
CA ASN A 163 2.55 -5.32 -2.07
C ASN A 163 1.58 -4.44 -1.28
N ILE A 164 1.35 -4.76 0.02
CA ILE A 164 0.46 -3.97 0.88
C ILE A 164 1.08 -2.59 1.16
N ALA A 165 2.38 -2.51 1.46
CA ALA A 165 3.08 -1.24 1.65
C ALA A 165 2.93 -0.32 0.43
N ALA A 166 3.22 -0.84 -0.76
CA ALA A 166 3.13 -0.13 -2.03
C ALA A 166 1.68 0.25 -2.39
N GLY A 167 0.73 -0.67 -2.19
CA GLY A 167 -0.67 -0.47 -2.50
C GLY A 167 -1.33 0.60 -1.64
N ILE A 168 -1.02 0.63 -0.34
CA ILE A 168 -1.54 1.68 0.55
C ILE A 168 -0.92 3.03 0.19
N ARG A 169 0.42 3.10 -0.05
CA ARG A 169 1.04 4.34 -0.52
C ARG A 169 0.38 4.88 -1.80
N TRP A 170 0.06 3.98 -2.73
CA TRP A 170 -0.65 4.34 -3.95
C TRP A 170 -2.08 4.80 -3.68
N LEU A 171 -2.79 4.19 -2.73
CA LEU A 171 -4.14 4.61 -2.35
C LEU A 171 -4.15 6.05 -1.80
N PHE A 172 -3.14 6.44 -1.02
CA PHE A 172 -2.97 7.85 -0.59
C PHE A 172 -2.80 8.77 -1.80
N ARG A 173 -1.96 8.40 -2.78
CA ARG A 173 -1.82 9.19 -4.02
C ARG A 173 -3.15 9.29 -4.78
N LYS A 174 -3.94 8.23 -4.80
CA LYS A 174 -5.27 8.24 -5.42
C LYS A 174 -6.25 9.14 -4.69
N LYS A 175 -6.14 9.29 -3.37
CA LYS A 175 -6.91 10.27 -2.61
C LYS A 175 -6.56 11.71 -3.01
N GLU A 176 -5.28 12.02 -3.17
CA GLU A 176 -4.82 13.33 -3.66
C GLU A 176 -5.36 13.60 -5.08
N THR A 177 -5.27 12.63 -5.99
CA THR A 177 -5.79 12.73 -7.36
C THR A 177 -7.31 12.96 -7.37
N ALA A 178 -8.05 12.19 -6.56
CA ALA A 178 -9.51 12.35 -6.42
C ALA A 178 -9.86 13.75 -5.87
N THR A 179 -9.13 14.23 -4.86
CA THR A 179 -9.28 15.59 -4.29
C THR A 179 -9.11 16.65 -5.38
N SER A 180 -8.05 16.55 -6.17
CA SER A 180 -7.83 17.49 -7.29
C SER A 180 -8.95 17.45 -8.33
N ARG A 181 -9.43 16.25 -8.70
CA ARG A 181 -10.50 16.07 -9.69
C ARG A 181 -11.86 16.56 -9.20
N LEU A 182 -12.13 16.44 -7.91
CA LEU A 182 -13.39 16.83 -7.28
C LEU A 182 -13.43 18.32 -6.90
N GLY A 183 -12.28 19.00 -6.82
CA GLY A 183 -12.18 20.37 -6.31
C GLY A 183 -12.48 20.50 -4.81
N ARG A 184 -12.51 19.40 -4.08
CA ARG A 184 -12.72 19.31 -2.62
C ARG A 184 -12.01 18.11 -2.04
N ALA A 185 -11.86 18.05 -0.71
CA ALA A 185 -11.32 16.88 -0.04
C ALA A 185 -12.10 15.61 -0.42
N ALA A 186 -11.39 14.63 -0.97
CA ALA A 186 -11.97 13.34 -1.31
C ALA A 186 -12.13 12.46 -0.07
N THR A 187 -13.21 11.69 -0.01
CA THR A 187 -13.38 10.61 0.95
C THR A 187 -12.48 9.41 0.60
N TRP A 188 -12.29 8.49 1.52
CA TRP A 188 -11.56 7.24 1.23
C TRP A 188 -12.31 6.33 0.25
N ASP A 189 -13.65 6.35 0.22
CA ASP A 189 -14.45 5.63 -0.79
C ASP A 189 -14.18 6.19 -2.20
N GLU A 190 -14.11 7.51 -2.35
CA GLU A 190 -13.75 8.17 -3.61
C GLU A 190 -12.29 7.91 -4.01
N ALA A 191 -11.37 7.81 -3.04
CA ALA A 191 -9.99 7.37 -3.28
C ALA A 191 -9.93 5.95 -3.83
N VAL A 192 -10.74 5.03 -3.30
CA VAL A 192 -10.88 3.67 -3.84
C VAL A 192 -11.50 3.69 -5.24
N ALA A 193 -12.51 4.54 -5.48
CA ALA A 193 -13.08 4.69 -6.82
C ALA A 193 -12.03 5.17 -7.83
N GLU A 194 -11.16 6.11 -7.45
CA GLU A 194 -10.03 6.55 -8.28
C GLU A 194 -8.96 5.46 -8.44
N TYR A 195 -8.69 4.69 -7.37
CA TYR A 195 -7.77 3.54 -7.43
C TYR A 195 -8.21 2.51 -8.46
N LYS A 196 -9.51 2.20 -8.48
CA LYS A 196 -10.15 1.24 -9.39
C LYS A 196 -10.53 1.86 -10.76
N SER A 197 -10.19 3.14 -10.99
CA SER A 197 -10.52 3.90 -12.21
C SER A 197 -12.02 4.09 -12.45
N TYR A 198 -12.83 4.09 -11.39
CA TYR A 198 -14.28 4.30 -11.43
C TYR A 198 -14.74 5.69 -10.95
N LEU A 199 -13.82 6.60 -10.56
CA LEU A 199 -14.22 7.88 -9.99
C LEU A 199 -15.15 8.67 -10.95
N GLY A 200 -14.87 8.70 -12.25
CA GLY A 200 -15.71 9.36 -13.23
C GLY A 200 -17.13 8.80 -13.32
N ASP A 201 -17.27 7.47 -13.24
CA ASP A 201 -18.59 6.83 -13.21
C ASP A 201 -19.34 7.13 -11.91
N VAL A 202 -18.64 7.11 -10.77
CA VAL A 202 -19.24 7.47 -9.47
C VAL A 202 -19.70 8.92 -9.45
N MET A 203 -18.90 9.86 -9.99
CA MET A 203 -19.29 11.27 -10.14
C MET A 203 -20.52 11.44 -11.04
N ALA A 204 -20.69 10.58 -12.04
CA ALA A 204 -21.87 10.54 -12.90
C ALA A 204 -23.09 9.82 -12.29
N GLY A 205 -23.04 9.48 -10.98
CA GLY A 205 -24.13 8.79 -10.28
C GLY A 205 -24.24 7.29 -10.58
N LYS A 206 -23.29 6.71 -11.33
CA LYS A 206 -23.27 5.28 -11.63
C LYS A 206 -22.73 4.47 -10.46
N GLN A 207 -23.07 3.19 -10.44
CA GLN A 207 -22.58 2.23 -9.44
C GLN A 207 -21.86 1.04 -10.10
N PRO A 208 -20.58 1.20 -10.49
CA PRO A 208 -19.81 0.13 -11.11
C PRO A 208 -19.78 -1.13 -10.24
N ALA A 209 -19.82 -2.31 -10.86
CA ALA A 209 -19.84 -3.58 -10.14
C ALA A 209 -18.67 -3.73 -9.17
N GLY A 210 -17.47 -3.30 -9.58
CA GLY A 210 -16.28 -3.35 -8.72
C GLY A 210 -16.40 -2.48 -7.45
N MET A 211 -17.11 -1.34 -7.52
CA MET A 211 -17.39 -0.51 -6.34
C MET A 211 -18.48 -1.12 -5.46
N ARG A 212 -19.53 -1.71 -6.04
CA ARG A 212 -20.57 -2.40 -5.25
C ARG A 212 -19.97 -3.56 -4.44
N ILE A 213 -19.11 -4.38 -5.06
CA ILE A 213 -18.41 -5.48 -4.39
C ILE A 213 -17.52 -4.96 -3.25
N PHE A 214 -16.70 -3.97 -3.51
CA PHE A 214 -15.85 -3.34 -2.50
C PHE A 214 -16.68 -2.81 -1.31
N ARG A 215 -17.71 -2.03 -1.58
CA ARG A 215 -18.57 -1.44 -0.54
C ARG A 215 -19.30 -2.51 0.28
N SER A 216 -19.78 -3.57 -0.36
CA SER A 216 -20.38 -4.71 0.34
C SER A 216 -19.41 -5.35 1.33
N TYR A 217 -18.14 -5.56 0.95
CA TYR A 217 -17.13 -6.06 1.87
C TYR A 217 -16.86 -5.08 3.01
N HIS A 218 -16.75 -3.80 2.71
CA HIS A 218 -16.47 -2.78 3.72
C HIS A 218 -17.59 -2.67 4.77
N VAL A 219 -18.86 -2.66 4.35
CA VAL A 219 -20.04 -2.68 5.24
C VAL A 219 -20.03 -3.89 6.17
N ARG A 220 -19.74 -5.09 5.63
CA ARG A 220 -19.65 -6.32 6.42
C ARG A 220 -18.52 -6.31 7.45
N LEU A 221 -17.39 -5.66 7.16
CA LEU A 221 -16.29 -5.48 8.14
C LEU A 221 -16.68 -4.51 9.26
N LYS A 222 -17.56 -3.54 8.98
CA LYS A 222 -18.07 -2.59 9.97
C LYS A 222 -19.20 -3.14 10.85
N GLY A 223 -19.65 -4.38 10.60
CA GLY A 223 -20.78 -4.97 11.32
C GLY A 223 -22.12 -4.27 11.07
N GLN A 224 -22.25 -3.58 9.95
CA GLN A 224 -23.46 -2.89 9.51
C GLN A 224 -24.18 -3.76 8.47
N GLU A 225 -24.71 -4.92 8.90
CA GLU A 225 -25.64 -5.75 8.10
C GLU A 225 -27.09 -5.30 8.30
#